data_7abf7a14ae1c4763201140209b2bfb58
#
_entry.id   7abf7a14ae1c4763201140209b2bfb58
#
_cell.length_a   1.000
_cell.length_b   1.000
_cell.length_c   1.000
_cell.angle_alpha   90.00
_cell.angle_beta   90.00
_cell.angle_gamma   90.00
#
_symmetry.space_group_name_H-M   'P 1'
#
loop_
_entity.id
_entity.type
_entity.pdbx_description
1 polymer ?
#
loop_
_entity_poly.entity_id
_entity_poly.type
_entity_poly.pdbx_seq_one_letter_code
_entity_poly.pdbx_strand_id
1 'polypeptide(L)'
;MNDFINELQLKIERLENEINFKNGLISILSHDSKEFFGTFLWLTEELERKTISEEDFFKLLPQVKRDAQKNLQTIQDSIAWLKTQYGEFTIKPVKIMVMDLFHYLEEKYAAQLKEKNIKFYFKGDHNAFLTSDRLLLEYVLDKIFNNAVKYSFPGQDIYLQEITEDDEVVLSIIDSGTGINEKYLPGIYTYGNPIFLGTAGEKGVGLSLKIVKNFISLLNGNIQIISTENKGTTVSLFLRKFIV
;
A
#
# COMPACT_ATOMS: atom_id res chain seq x y z
N MET A 1 16.85 -6.45 -37.20
CA MET A 1 17.54 -5.26 -36.63
C MET A 1 16.58 -4.36 -35.85
N ASN A 2 15.39 -4.02 -36.38
CA ASN A 2 14.41 -3.22 -35.63
C ASN A 2 13.89 -3.92 -34.35
N ASP A 3 13.62 -5.23 -34.40
CA ASP A 3 13.12 -5.98 -33.23
C ASP A 3 14.15 -6.01 -32.09
N PHE A 4 15.43 -6.16 -32.41
CA PHE A 4 16.51 -6.13 -31.45
C PHE A 4 16.70 -4.73 -30.82
N ILE A 5 16.52 -3.66 -31.61
CA ILE A 5 16.56 -2.28 -31.11
C ILE A 5 15.38 -2.03 -30.16
N ASN A 6 14.19 -2.48 -30.53
CA ASN A 6 12.98 -2.34 -29.68
C ASN A 6 13.14 -3.11 -28.36
N GLU A 7 13.71 -4.33 -28.41
CA GLU A 7 13.99 -5.12 -27.18
C GLU A 7 14.98 -4.41 -26.26
N LEU A 8 16.05 -3.85 -26.83
CA LEU A 8 17.02 -3.05 -26.07
C LEU A 8 16.41 -1.80 -25.46
N GLN A 9 15.56 -1.10 -26.21
CA GLN A 9 14.85 0.10 -25.71
C GLN A 9 13.95 -0.25 -24.53
N LEU A 10 13.16 -1.31 -24.62
CA LEU A 10 12.32 -1.80 -23.54
C LEU A 10 13.13 -2.19 -22.30
N LYS A 11 14.30 -2.80 -22.52
CA LYS A 11 15.20 -3.17 -21.42
C LYS A 11 15.82 -1.95 -20.73
N ILE A 12 16.22 -0.94 -21.51
CA ILE A 12 16.72 0.34 -20.98
C ILE A 12 15.65 1.02 -20.16
N GLU A 13 14.45 1.18 -20.69
CA GLU A 13 13.33 1.81 -19.98
C GLU A 13 13.02 1.09 -18.68
N ARG A 14 13.03 -0.25 -18.70
CA ARG A 14 12.84 -1.05 -17.48
C ARG A 14 13.92 -0.78 -16.44
N LEU A 15 15.19 -0.74 -16.83
CA LEU A 15 16.31 -0.47 -15.93
C LEU A 15 16.29 0.96 -15.39
N GLU A 16 15.96 1.94 -16.21
CA GLU A 16 15.79 3.34 -15.78
C GLU A 16 14.66 3.47 -14.75
N ASN A 17 13.53 2.82 -14.98
CA ASN A 17 12.41 2.79 -14.04
C ASN A 17 12.81 2.13 -12.71
N GLU A 18 13.60 1.06 -12.75
CA GLU A 18 14.11 0.39 -11.55
C GLU A 18 15.10 1.28 -10.77
N ILE A 19 16.02 1.95 -11.46
CA ILE A 19 16.96 2.89 -10.85
C ILE A 19 16.21 4.07 -10.21
N ASN A 20 15.26 4.65 -10.93
CA ASN A 20 14.43 5.74 -10.43
C ASN A 20 13.63 5.32 -9.19
N PHE A 21 13.12 4.08 -9.18
CA PHE A 21 12.44 3.54 -8.02
C PHE A 21 13.40 3.39 -6.83
N LYS A 22 14.59 2.81 -7.01
CA LYS A 22 15.62 2.66 -5.97
C LYS A 22 16.02 4.01 -5.38
N ASN A 23 16.31 4.99 -6.23
CA ASN A 23 16.69 6.33 -5.81
C ASN A 23 15.57 7.03 -5.01
N GLY A 24 14.33 6.94 -5.48
CA GLY A 24 13.18 7.46 -4.77
C GLY A 24 12.98 6.80 -3.40
N LEU A 25 13.16 5.48 -3.31
CA LEU A 25 13.08 4.73 -2.06
C LEU A 25 14.14 5.19 -1.05
N ILE A 26 15.40 5.28 -1.49
CA ILE A 26 16.51 5.75 -0.67
C ILE A 26 16.27 7.17 -0.18
N SER A 27 15.77 8.06 -1.06
CA SER A 27 15.44 9.44 -0.72
C SER A 27 14.39 9.53 0.38
N ILE A 28 13.29 8.77 0.25
CA ILE A 28 12.21 8.76 1.25
C ILE A 28 12.69 8.16 2.58
N LEU A 29 13.41 7.02 2.54
CA LEU A 29 13.96 6.41 3.75
C LEU A 29 14.90 7.36 4.50
N SER A 30 15.79 8.03 3.75
CA SER A 30 16.75 8.96 4.32
C SER A 30 16.06 10.18 4.93
N HIS A 31 15.09 10.76 4.21
CA HIS A 31 14.34 11.92 4.67
C HIS A 31 13.50 11.60 5.91
N ASP A 32 12.65 10.58 5.84
CA ASP A 32 11.71 10.25 6.92
C ASP A 32 12.45 9.79 8.19
N SER A 33 13.53 8.98 8.02
CA SER A 33 14.35 8.56 9.16
C SER A 33 15.07 9.74 9.81
N LYS A 34 15.65 10.65 9.01
CA LYS A 34 16.34 11.84 9.52
C LYS A 34 15.38 12.77 10.25
N GLU A 35 14.19 13.02 9.69
CA GLU A 35 13.16 13.85 10.31
C GLU A 35 12.71 13.26 11.65
N PHE A 36 12.38 11.96 11.68
CA PHE A 36 11.94 11.28 12.89
C PHE A 36 13.01 11.28 13.99
N PHE A 37 14.20 10.78 13.68
CA PHE A 37 15.27 10.70 14.67
C PHE A 37 15.74 12.10 15.13
N GLY A 38 15.76 13.07 14.23
CA GLY A 38 16.08 14.47 14.58
C GLY A 38 15.07 15.05 15.57
N THR A 39 13.77 14.87 15.32
CA THR A 39 12.72 15.34 16.23
C THR A 39 12.76 14.60 17.57
N PHE A 40 12.97 13.28 17.55
CA PHE A 40 13.05 12.48 18.77
C PHE A 40 14.26 12.91 19.65
N LEU A 41 15.44 13.04 19.06
CA LEU A 41 16.64 13.49 19.76
C LEU A 41 16.45 14.92 20.34
N TRP A 42 15.93 15.83 19.53
CA TRP A 42 15.63 17.18 20.01
C TRP A 42 14.69 17.18 21.21
N LEU A 43 13.59 16.43 21.17
CA LEU A 43 12.64 16.32 22.28
C LEU A 43 13.28 15.76 23.55
N THR A 44 14.16 14.77 23.44
CA THR A 44 14.86 14.20 24.59
C THR A 44 15.88 15.17 25.18
N GLU A 45 16.62 15.89 24.33
CA GLU A 45 17.56 16.92 24.77
C GLU A 45 16.87 18.09 25.48
N GLU A 46 15.72 18.56 24.96
CA GLU A 46 14.95 19.63 25.59
C GLU A 46 14.36 19.21 26.94
N LEU A 47 13.97 17.94 27.08
CA LEU A 47 13.52 17.39 28.36
C LEU A 47 14.69 17.32 29.37
N GLU A 48 15.86 16.84 28.95
CA GLU A 48 17.06 16.78 29.79
C GLU A 48 17.51 18.16 30.26
N ARG A 49 17.44 19.16 29.36
CA ARG A 49 17.74 20.58 29.68
C ARG A 49 16.66 21.25 30.53
N LYS A 50 15.52 20.57 30.76
CA LYS A 50 14.35 21.11 31.47
C LYS A 50 13.74 22.36 30.81
N THR A 51 13.91 22.53 29.49
CA THR A 51 13.31 23.61 28.69
C THR A 51 11.87 23.29 28.33
N ILE A 52 11.49 22.02 28.29
CA ILE A 52 10.10 21.56 28.23
C ILE A 52 9.75 20.82 29.53
N SER A 53 8.47 20.91 29.94
CA SER A 53 7.98 20.19 31.09
C SER A 53 7.73 18.72 30.74
N GLU A 54 7.76 17.85 31.77
CA GLU A 54 7.35 16.43 31.59
C GLU A 54 5.91 16.34 31.05
N GLU A 55 5.02 17.21 31.50
CA GLU A 55 3.63 17.27 31.04
C GLU A 55 3.54 17.56 29.54
N ASP A 56 4.31 18.53 29.04
CA ASP A 56 4.32 18.88 27.62
C ASP A 56 4.97 17.78 26.78
N PHE A 57 6.03 17.14 27.30
CA PHE A 57 6.62 15.97 26.67
C PHE A 57 5.59 14.84 26.49
N PHE A 58 4.82 14.52 27.54
CA PHE A 58 3.79 13.49 27.45
C PHE A 58 2.64 13.85 26.49
N LYS A 59 2.32 15.14 26.32
CA LYS A 59 1.36 15.60 25.31
C LYS A 59 1.85 15.37 23.87
N LEU A 60 3.16 15.43 23.64
CA LEU A 60 3.78 15.20 22.32
C LEU A 60 4.01 13.70 22.01
N LEU A 61 4.06 12.86 23.02
CA LEU A 61 4.37 11.44 22.88
C LEU A 61 3.45 10.68 21.88
N PRO A 62 2.14 10.95 21.79
CA PRO A 62 1.28 10.33 20.78
C PRO A 62 1.70 10.69 19.35
N GLN A 63 2.21 11.91 19.12
CA GLN A 63 2.73 12.30 17.81
C GLN A 63 4.03 11.56 17.50
N VAL A 64 4.96 11.52 18.43
CA VAL A 64 6.24 10.78 18.30
C VAL A 64 5.98 9.30 17.99
N LYS A 65 5.00 8.70 18.67
CA LYS A 65 4.59 7.30 18.40
C LYS A 65 4.08 7.12 16.98
N ARG A 66 3.23 8.02 16.48
CA ARG A 66 2.72 7.96 15.09
C ARG A 66 3.85 8.08 14.08
N ASP A 67 4.78 9.00 14.30
CA ASP A 67 5.92 9.22 13.39
C ASP A 67 6.88 8.02 13.40
N ALA A 68 7.12 7.42 14.57
CA ALA A 68 7.87 6.17 14.69
C ALA A 68 7.20 5.01 13.93
N GLN A 69 5.90 4.84 14.09
CA GLN A 69 5.14 3.80 13.39
C GLN A 69 5.18 4.00 11.86
N LYS A 70 5.03 5.25 11.40
CA LYS A 70 5.15 5.60 9.98
C LYS A 70 6.54 5.24 9.45
N ASN A 71 7.61 5.62 10.16
CA ASN A 71 8.98 5.33 9.76
C ASN A 71 9.25 3.83 9.70
N LEU A 72 8.83 3.08 10.72
CA LEU A 72 8.95 1.62 10.76
C LEU A 72 8.23 0.98 9.57
N GLN A 73 7.03 1.44 9.22
CA GLN A 73 6.28 0.94 8.07
C GLN A 73 7.02 1.21 6.76
N THR A 74 7.60 2.41 6.59
CA THR A 74 8.42 2.76 5.42
C THR A 74 9.62 1.81 5.27
N ILE A 75 10.31 1.52 6.38
CA ILE A 75 11.44 0.59 6.40
C ILE A 75 10.98 -0.82 6.02
N GLN A 76 9.89 -1.30 6.61
CA GLN A 76 9.34 -2.64 6.33
C GLN A 76 8.93 -2.79 4.85
N ASP A 77 8.25 -1.80 4.30
CA ASP A 77 7.85 -1.76 2.90
C ASP A 77 9.06 -1.79 1.96
N SER A 78 10.10 -1.04 2.33
CA SER A 78 11.36 -0.99 1.57
C SER A 78 12.09 -2.34 1.60
N ILE A 79 12.17 -2.97 2.76
CA ILE A 79 12.78 -4.30 2.91
C ILE A 79 11.99 -5.35 2.13
N ALA A 80 10.65 -5.32 2.19
CA ALA A 80 9.80 -6.24 1.45
C ALA A 80 10.07 -6.13 -0.06
N TRP A 81 10.17 -4.90 -0.57
CA TRP A 81 10.50 -4.68 -1.98
C TRP A 81 11.94 -5.13 -2.32
N LEU A 82 12.93 -4.77 -1.51
CA LEU A 82 14.33 -5.16 -1.73
C LEU A 82 14.48 -6.68 -1.83
N LYS A 83 13.83 -7.45 -0.97
CA LYS A 83 13.85 -8.92 -1.01
C LYS A 83 13.40 -9.48 -2.36
N THR A 84 12.47 -8.80 -3.04
CA THR A 84 12.00 -9.25 -4.37
C THR A 84 12.97 -8.91 -5.50
N GLN A 85 13.91 -7.97 -5.29
CA GLN A 85 14.85 -7.50 -6.33
C GLN A 85 16.17 -8.28 -6.35
N TYR A 86 16.61 -8.82 -5.23
CA TYR A 86 17.95 -9.43 -5.11
C TYR A 86 18.00 -10.95 -5.39
N GLY A 87 17.04 -11.48 -6.16
CA GLY A 87 17.12 -12.83 -6.72
C GLY A 87 16.92 -13.99 -5.73
N GLU A 88 16.75 -13.71 -4.45
CA GLU A 88 16.46 -14.72 -3.42
C GLU A 88 14.95 -14.99 -3.26
N PHE A 89 14.12 -14.18 -3.93
CA PHE A 89 12.68 -14.32 -3.81
C PHE A 89 12.16 -15.33 -4.83
N THR A 90 11.72 -16.46 -4.32
CA THR A 90 11.02 -17.48 -5.11
C THR A 90 9.56 -17.44 -4.76
N ILE A 91 8.70 -17.22 -5.76
CA ILE A 91 7.24 -17.31 -5.61
C ILE A 91 6.90 -18.72 -5.13
N LYS A 92 6.13 -18.81 -4.06
CA LYS A 92 5.64 -20.08 -3.47
C LYS A 92 4.13 -20.18 -3.67
N PRO A 93 3.66 -20.70 -4.82
CA PRO A 93 2.24 -20.79 -5.09
C PRO A 93 1.56 -21.76 -4.12
N VAL A 94 0.51 -21.28 -3.47
CA VAL A 94 -0.37 -22.08 -2.62
C VAL A 94 -1.83 -21.79 -2.96
N LYS A 95 -2.73 -22.75 -2.73
CA LYS A 95 -4.17 -22.51 -2.84
C LYS A 95 -4.60 -21.56 -1.72
N ILE A 96 -5.27 -20.47 -2.09
CA ILE A 96 -5.76 -19.42 -1.19
C ILE A 96 -7.27 -19.28 -1.41
N MET A 97 -8.04 -19.46 -0.35
CA MET A 97 -9.47 -19.14 -0.39
C MET A 97 -9.62 -17.61 -0.28
N VAL A 98 -10.48 -17.02 -1.10
CA VAL A 98 -10.70 -15.57 -1.07
C VAL A 98 -11.32 -15.13 0.27
N MET A 99 -12.13 -15.99 0.87
CA MET A 99 -12.68 -15.73 2.21
C MET A 99 -11.59 -15.65 3.30
N ASP A 100 -10.48 -16.38 3.18
CA ASP A 100 -9.36 -16.26 4.13
C ASP A 100 -8.72 -14.87 4.04
N LEU A 101 -8.63 -14.30 2.82
CA LEU A 101 -8.11 -12.93 2.60
C LEU A 101 -9.07 -11.88 3.18
N PHE A 102 -10.38 -12.09 3.03
CA PHE A 102 -11.39 -11.23 3.63
C PHE A 102 -11.26 -11.20 5.16
N HIS A 103 -11.23 -12.36 5.81
CA HIS A 103 -11.10 -12.46 7.26
C HIS A 103 -9.76 -11.92 7.75
N TYR A 104 -8.67 -12.16 7.04
CA TYR A 104 -7.37 -11.56 7.35
C TYR A 104 -7.44 -10.03 7.42
N LEU A 105 -8.08 -9.38 6.43
CA LEU A 105 -8.24 -7.93 6.42
C LEU A 105 -9.19 -7.45 7.53
N GLU A 106 -10.31 -8.14 7.75
CA GLU A 106 -11.29 -7.82 8.78
C GLU A 106 -10.67 -7.83 10.17
N GLU A 107 -9.93 -8.90 10.52
CA GLU A 107 -9.25 -9.02 11.80
C GLU A 107 -8.15 -7.97 11.97
N LYS A 108 -7.31 -7.81 10.95
CA LYS A 108 -6.18 -6.87 10.99
C LYS A 108 -6.62 -5.43 11.19
N TYR A 109 -7.73 -5.04 10.59
CA TYR A 109 -8.24 -3.66 10.61
C TYR A 109 -9.42 -3.45 11.56
N ALA A 110 -9.78 -4.43 12.41
CA ALA A 110 -10.93 -4.38 13.29
C ALA A 110 -11.00 -3.09 14.14
N ALA A 111 -9.85 -2.64 14.67
CA ALA A 111 -9.78 -1.43 15.49
C ALA A 111 -10.08 -0.16 14.66
N GLN A 112 -9.47 -0.01 13.48
CA GLN A 112 -9.65 1.15 12.61
C GLN A 112 -11.06 1.19 12.01
N LEU A 113 -11.60 0.04 11.61
CA LEU A 113 -12.98 -0.09 11.13
C LEU A 113 -13.98 0.34 12.20
N LYS A 114 -13.77 -0.09 13.45
CA LYS A 114 -14.60 0.29 14.59
C LYS A 114 -14.47 1.79 14.90
N GLU A 115 -13.25 2.33 14.94
CA GLU A 115 -12.99 3.75 15.23
C GLU A 115 -13.69 4.68 14.24
N LYS A 116 -13.62 4.36 12.93
CA LYS A 116 -14.29 5.13 11.87
C LYS A 116 -15.75 4.69 11.63
N ASN A 117 -16.28 3.72 12.38
CA ASN A 117 -17.61 3.13 12.13
C ASN A 117 -17.80 2.68 10.67
N ILE A 118 -16.75 2.13 10.05
CA ILE A 118 -16.76 1.59 8.69
C ILE A 118 -17.21 0.14 8.75
N LYS A 119 -18.10 -0.26 7.83
CA LYS A 119 -18.50 -1.65 7.66
C LYS A 119 -17.77 -2.24 6.48
N PHE A 120 -17.26 -3.46 6.65
CA PHE A 120 -16.55 -4.19 5.61
C PHE A 120 -17.37 -5.39 5.17
N TYR A 121 -17.59 -5.54 3.87
CA TYR A 121 -18.44 -6.56 3.29
C TYR A 121 -17.73 -7.35 2.21
N PHE A 122 -18.03 -8.63 2.13
CA PHE A 122 -17.65 -9.49 1.02
C PHE A 122 -18.77 -9.58 -0.01
N LYS A 123 -18.41 -9.54 -1.31
CA LYS A 123 -19.29 -9.79 -2.45
C LYS A 123 -18.61 -10.76 -3.41
N GLY A 124 -19.18 -11.92 -3.65
CA GLY A 124 -18.65 -12.94 -4.55
C GLY A 124 -18.99 -14.35 -4.12
N ASP A 125 -18.33 -15.33 -4.73
CA ASP A 125 -18.46 -16.73 -4.33
C ASP A 125 -17.61 -17.01 -3.08
N HIS A 126 -18.25 -17.45 -2.00
CA HIS A 126 -17.58 -17.82 -0.75
C HIS A 126 -16.60 -19.00 -0.91
N ASN A 127 -16.74 -19.80 -1.97
CA ASN A 127 -15.85 -20.90 -2.28
C ASN A 127 -14.77 -20.53 -3.31
N ALA A 128 -14.72 -19.27 -3.74
CA ALA A 128 -13.71 -18.80 -4.68
C ALA A 128 -12.30 -19.01 -4.14
N PHE A 129 -11.40 -19.45 -5.01
CA PHE A 129 -10.00 -19.63 -4.68
C PHE A 129 -9.11 -19.30 -5.88
N LEU A 130 -7.86 -19.01 -5.58
CA LEU A 130 -6.79 -18.87 -6.57
C LEU A 130 -5.52 -19.54 -6.05
N THR A 131 -4.59 -19.81 -6.95
CA THR A 131 -3.23 -20.27 -6.59
C THR A 131 -2.26 -19.12 -6.76
N SER A 132 -1.65 -18.68 -5.67
CA SER A 132 -0.78 -17.51 -5.67
C SER A 132 0.22 -17.57 -4.51
N ASP A 133 1.18 -16.63 -4.46
CA ASP A 133 2.01 -16.43 -3.29
C ASP A 133 1.21 -15.66 -2.22
N ARG A 134 0.94 -16.35 -1.11
CA ARG A 134 0.10 -15.81 -0.03
C ARG A 134 0.69 -14.53 0.56
N LEU A 135 2.01 -14.48 0.79
CA LEU A 135 2.65 -13.34 1.44
C LEU A 135 2.58 -12.09 0.56
N LEU A 136 2.83 -12.23 -0.74
CA LEU A 136 2.73 -11.11 -1.69
C LEU A 136 1.28 -10.64 -1.83
N LEU A 137 0.33 -11.57 -1.94
CA LEU A 137 -1.07 -11.22 -2.14
C LEU A 137 -1.66 -10.55 -0.89
N GLU A 138 -1.40 -11.08 0.31
CA GLU A 138 -1.79 -10.45 1.56
C GLU A 138 -1.18 -9.05 1.72
N TYR A 139 0.10 -8.88 1.37
CA TYR A 139 0.75 -7.57 1.38
C TYR A 139 0.05 -6.57 0.44
N VAL A 140 -0.23 -6.99 -0.80
CA VAL A 140 -0.89 -6.15 -1.81
C VAL A 140 -2.27 -5.71 -1.33
N LEU A 141 -3.09 -6.67 -0.89
CA LEU A 141 -4.44 -6.38 -0.38
C LEU A 141 -4.40 -5.51 0.88
N ASP A 142 -3.45 -5.75 1.78
CA ASP A 142 -3.22 -4.92 2.97
C ASP A 142 -2.99 -3.45 2.61
N LYS A 143 -2.13 -3.17 1.64
CA LYS A 143 -1.85 -1.79 1.22
C LYS A 143 -3.04 -1.10 0.55
N ILE A 144 -3.78 -1.84 -0.28
CA ILE A 144 -4.98 -1.32 -0.93
C ILE A 144 -6.08 -1.07 0.10
N PHE A 145 -6.31 -2.03 1.01
CA PHE A 145 -7.34 -1.92 2.04
C PHE A 145 -7.02 -0.81 3.06
N ASN A 146 -5.75 -0.67 3.44
CA ASN A 146 -5.32 0.44 4.29
C ASN A 146 -5.65 1.80 3.65
N ASN A 147 -5.45 1.94 2.34
CA ASN A 147 -5.83 3.16 1.63
C ASN A 147 -7.36 3.35 1.65
N ALA A 148 -8.16 2.32 1.41
CA ALA A 148 -9.62 2.39 1.48
C ALA A 148 -10.09 2.86 2.86
N VAL A 149 -9.58 2.27 3.95
CA VAL A 149 -9.90 2.69 5.33
C VAL A 149 -9.46 4.12 5.60
N LYS A 150 -8.24 4.48 5.17
CA LYS A 150 -7.64 5.79 5.38
C LYS A 150 -8.43 6.92 4.72
N TYR A 151 -8.92 6.70 3.50
CA TYR A 151 -9.59 7.73 2.70
C TYR A 151 -11.11 7.66 2.75
N SER A 152 -11.69 6.68 3.41
CA SER A 152 -13.13 6.63 3.70
C SER A 152 -13.51 7.55 4.84
N PHE A 153 -14.70 8.17 4.74
CA PHE A 153 -15.28 8.91 5.82
C PHE A 153 -15.93 7.99 6.86
N PRO A 154 -16.09 8.46 8.11
CA PRO A 154 -16.79 7.68 9.13
C PRO A 154 -18.21 7.28 8.68
N GLY A 155 -18.58 6.03 8.96
CA GLY A 155 -19.90 5.48 8.65
C GLY A 155 -20.09 4.98 7.22
N GLN A 156 -19.05 5.03 6.38
CA GLN A 156 -19.07 4.48 5.02
C GLN A 156 -18.83 2.98 5.00
N ASP A 157 -19.12 2.35 3.86
CA ASP A 157 -18.91 0.94 3.61
C ASP A 157 -17.70 0.72 2.71
N ILE A 158 -16.96 -0.38 2.95
CA ILE A 158 -15.91 -0.89 2.07
C ILE A 158 -16.29 -2.30 1.66
N TYR A 159 -16.01 -2.66 0.42
CA TYR A 159 -16.29 -3.99 -0.12
C TYR A 159 -15.01 -4.66 -0.62
N LEU A 160 -14.84 -5.94 -0.32
CA LEU A 160 -14.01 -6.83 -1.10
C LEU A 160 -14.92 -7.59 -2.05
N GLN A 161 -14.80 -7.31 -3.33
CA GLN A 161 -15.56 -8.00 -4.39
C GLN A 161 -14.66 -9.00 -5.10
N GLU A 162 -15.17 -10.20 -5.27
CA GLU A 162 -14.55 -11.25 -6.06
C GLU A 162 -15.41 -11.53 -7.30
N ILE A 163 -14.78 -11.67 -8.45
CA ILE A 163 -15.39 -12.16 -9.70
C ILE A 163 -14.39 -13.14 -10.32
N THR A 164 -14.84 -14.36 -10.55
CA THR A 164 -14.06 -15.37 -11.30
C THR A 164 -14.70 -15.56 -12.67
N GLU A 165 -13.92 -15.31 -13.71
CA GLU A 165 -14.29 -15.57 -15.10
C GLU A 165 -13.20 -16.44 -15.74
N ASP A 166 -13.56 -17.61 -16.23
CA ASP A 166 -12.63 -18.59 -16.80
C ASP A 166 -11.40 -18.85 -15.88
N ASP A 167 -10.22 -18.50 -16.33
CA ASP A 167 -8.95 -18.65 -15.62
C ASP A 167 -8.47 -17.37 -14.93
N GLU A 168 -9.30 -16.35 -14.84
CA GLU A 168 -8.99 -15.08 -14.18
C GLU A 168 -9.84 -14.89 -12.92
N VAL A 169 -9.20 -14.45 -11.83
CA VAL A 169 -9.85 -14.02 -10.61
C VAL A 169 -9.60 -12.53 -10.45
N VAL A 170 -10.68 -11.76 -10.39
CA VAL A 170 -10.63 -10.32 -10.14
C VAL A 170 -11.00 -10.05 -8.69
N LEU A 171 -10.06 -9.49 -7.92
CA LEU A 171 -10.29 -9.04 -6.55
C LEU A 171 -10.32 -7.52 -6.53
N SER A 172 -11.45 -6.94 -6.15
CA SER A 172 -11.63 -5.49 -6.11
C SER A 172 -11.92 -5.00 -4.70
N ILE A 173 -11.14 -4.00 -4.24
CA ILE A 173 -11.47 -3.22 -3.04
C ILE A 173 -12.16 -1.96 -3.49
N ILE A 174 -13.38 -1.73 -2.97
CA ILE A 174 -14.27 -0.65 -3.37
C ILE A 174 -14.57 0.17 -2.14
N ASP A 175 -14.28 1.47 -2.18
CA ASP A 175 -14.64 2.45 -1.17
C ASP A 175 -15.48 3.59 -1.77
N SER A 176 -16.18 4.31 -0.91
CA SER A 176 -16.95 5.51 -1.24
C SER A 176 -16.32 6.78 -0.68
N GLY A 177 -15.00 6.77 -0.43
CA GLY A 177 -14.28 7.84 0.24
C GLY A 177 -14.03 9.09 -0.61
N THR A 178 -12.93 9.77 -0.31
CA THR A 178 -12.57 11.05 -0.98
C THR A 178 -12.36 10.91 -2.48
N GLY A 179 -12.10 9.70 -2.98
CA GLY A 179 -11.68 9.50 -4.35
C GLY A 179 -10.36 10.19 -4.69
N ILE A 180 -10.00 10.14 -5.96
CA ILE A 180 -8.75 10.70 -6.49
C ILE A 180 -9.12 11.63 -7.65
N ASN A 181 -8.58 12.85 -7.62
CA ASN A 181 -8.74 13.78 -8.73
C ASN A 181 -8.04 13.24 -9.99
N GLU A 182 -8.71 13.33 -11.13
CA GLU A 182 -8.28 12.77 -12.42
C GLU A 182 -6.84 13.17 -12.80
N LYS A 183 -6.43 14.39 -12.49
CA LYS A 183 -5.06 14.88 -12.79
C LYS A 183 -3.94 14.10 -12.12
N TYR A 184 -4.23 13.37 -11.01
CA TYR A 184 -3.25 12.60 -10.26
C TYR A 184 -3.22 11.10 -10.64
N LEU A 185 -4.27 10.60 -11.32
CA LEU A 185 -4.35 9.19 -11.71
C LEU A 185 -3.18 8.74 -12.61
N PRO A 186 -2.76 9.50 -13.65
CA PRO A 186 -1.64 9.07 -14.49
C PRO A 186 -0.33 8.88 -13.73
N GLY A 187 -0.11 9.69 -12.69
CA GLY A 187 1.10 9.66 -11.86
C GLY A 187 0.99 8.82 -10.59
N ILE A 188 -0.08 8.04 -10.39
CA ILE A 188 -0.35 7.39 -9.10
C ILE A 188 0.71 6.36 -8.67
N TYR A 189 1.44 5.84 -9.64
CA TYR A 189 2.56 4.92 -9.44
C TYR A 189 3.93 5.62 -9.50
N THR A 190 3.98 6.96 -9.58
CA THR A 190 5.22 7.74 -9.67
C THR A 190 5.49 8.54 -8.39
N TYR A 191 6.65 9.19 -8.30
CA TYR A 191 7.02 10.03 -7.15
C TYR A 191 6.54 11.48 -7.26
N GLY A 192 5.91 11.86 -8.39
CA GLY A 192 5.54 13.25 -8.68
C GLY A 192 4.24 13.71 -8.03
N ASN A 193 3.42 12.80 -7.54
CA ASN A 193 2.15 13.17 -6.93
C ASN A 193 2.32 13.64 -5.47
N PRO A 194 1.56 14.66 -5.04
CA PRO A 194 1.54 15.07 -3.64
C PRO A 194 1.00 13.94 -2.75
N ILE A 195 1.43 13.95 -1.50
CA ILE A 195 0.93 13.03 -0.48
C ILE A 195 -0.30 13.67 0.16
N PHE A 196 -1.45 13.01 0.03
CA PHE A 196 -2.70 13.46 0.61
C PHE A 196 -2.88 12.92 2.02
N LEU A 197 -3.50 13.74 2.88
CA LEU A 197 -3.93 13.31 4.20
C LEU A 197 -5.19 12.44 4.09
N GLY A 198 -5.29 11.44 4.94
CA GLY A 198 -6.51 10.68 5.13
C GLY A 198 -7.59 11.49 5.84
N THR A 199 -8.81 10.95 5.90
CA THR A 199 -9.99 11.63 6.47
C THR A 199 -9.90 11.90 7.97
N ALA A 200 -9.02 11.21 8.70
CA ALA A 200 -8.68 11.47 10.11
C ALA A 200 -7.28 12.08 10.28
N GLY A 201 -6.70 12.67 9.22
CA GLY A 201 -5.39 13.32 9.25
C GLY A 201 -4.21 12.36 9.12
N GLU A 202 -4.43 11.10 8.73
CA GLU A 202 -3.39 10.11 8.54
C GLU A 202 -2.48 10.49 7.36
N LYS A 203 -1.19 10.63 7.59
CA LYS A 203 -0.20 10.94 6.55
C LYS A 203 0.36 9.64 5.94
N GLY A 204 0.36 9.53 4.62
CA GLY A 204 0.99 8.43 3.90
C GLY A 204 2.47 8.70 3.60
N VAL A 205 3.12 7.73 2.96
CA VAL A 205 4.51 7.82 2.51
C VAL A 205 4.61 7.92 0.97
N GLY A 206 3.51 7.59 0.25
CA GLY A 206 3.49 7.63 -1.21
C GLY A 206 4.23 6.47 -1.89
N LEU A 207 4.60 5.41 -1.15
CA LEU A 207 5.31 4.22 -1.66
C LEU A 207 4.39 3.04 -1.97
N SER A 208 3.30 2.90 -1.23
CA SER A 208 2.50 1.67 -1.19
C SER A 208 2.03 1.20 -2.56
N LEU A 209 1.43 2.07 -3.38
CA LEU A 209 0.89 1.69 -4.69
C LEU A 209 1.99 1.34 -5.71
N LYS A 210 3.19 1.88 -5.56
CA LYS A 210 4.34 1.52 -6.42
C LYS A 210 4.81 0.11 -6.11
N ILE A 211 4.91 -0.24 -4.83
CA ILE A 211 5.29 -1.58 -4.37
C ILE A 211 4.20 -2.58 -4.75
N VAL A 212 2.93 -2.21 -4.57
CA VAL A 212 1.77 -3.01 -5.01
C VAL A 212 1.85 -3.33 -6.49
N LYS A 213 2.09 -2.33 -7.36
CA LYS A 213 2.23 -2.55 -8.81
C LYS A 213 3.36 -3.53 -9.13
N ASN A 214 4.49 -3.40 -8.46
CA ASN A 214 5.63 -4.31 -8.63
C ASN A 214 5.27 -5.75 -8.20
N PHE A 215 4.66 -5.92 -7.02
CA PHE A 215 4.29 -7.23 -6.51
C PHE A 215 3.21 -7.93 -7.35
N ILE A 216 2.23 -7.18 -7.84
CA ILE A 216 1.22 -7.72 -8.76
C ILE A 216 1.87 -8.18 -10.07
N SER A 217 2.86 -7.44 -10.58
CA SER A 217 3.61 -7.86 -11.78
C SER A 217 4.40 -9.15 -11.54
N LEU A 218 4.99 -9.34 -10.34
CA LEU A 218 5.65 -10.60 -9.96
C LEU A 218 4.65 -11.77 -9.90
N LEU A 219 3.41 -11.53 -9.51
CA LEU A 219 2.32 -12.51 -9.51
C LEU A 219 1.73 -12.76 -10.91
N ASN A 220 2.33 -12.21 -11.98
CA ASN A 220 1.80 -12.23 -13.35
C ASN A 220 0.37 -11.67 -13.45
N GLY A 221 0.02 -10.75 -12.57
CA GLY A 221 -1.27 -10.06 -12.53
C GLY A 221 -1.20 -8.65 -13.07
N ASN A 222 -2.35 -7.99 -13.07
CA ASN A 222 -2.49 -6.57 -13.40
C ASN A 222 -3.29 -5.84 -12.33
N ILE A 223 -3.14 -4.51 -12.25
CA ILE A 223 -3.88 -3.65 -11.33
C ILE A 223 -4.52 -2.51 -12.10
N GLN A 224 -5.78 -2.25 -11.82
CA GLN A 224 -6.53 -1.11 -12.35
C GLN A 224 -7.10 -0.28 -11.19
N ILE A 225 -7.04 1.04 -11.33
CA ILE A 225 -7.63 1.99 -10.38
C ILE A 225 -8.64 2.84 -11.15
N ILE A 226 -9.89 2.79 -10.70
CA ILE A 226 -10.97 3.65 -11.18
C ILE A 226 -11.39 4.52 -9.99
N SER A 227 -11.29 5.83 -10.15
CA SER A 227 -11.62 6.75 -9.07
C SER A 227 -12.22 8.04 -9.61
N THR A 228 -13.13 8.61 -8.84
CA THR A 228 -13.70 9.92 -9.08
C THR A 228 -13.67 10.70 -7.77
N GLU A 229 -13.16 11.92 -7.82
CA GLU A 229 -13.08 12.80 -6.64
C GLU A 229 -14.47 12.93 -5.98
N ASN A 230 -14.50 12.74 -4.65
CA ASN A 230 -15.69 12.74 -3.80
C ASN A 230 -16.73 11.63 -4.10
N LYS A 231 -16.35 10.59 -4.86
CA LYS A 231 -17.24 9.44 -5.12
C LYS A 231 -16.65 8.11 -4.67
N GLY A 232 -15.33 8.09 -4.39
CA GLY A 232 -14.62 6.91 -3.94
C GLY A 232 -13.69 6.31 -4.98
N THR A 233 -13.14 5.15 -4.64
CA THR A 233 -12.13 4.44 -5.45
C THR A 233 -12.45 2.96 -5.53
N THR A 234 -12.23 2.40 -6.70
CA THR A 234 -12.20 0.96 -6.93
C THR A 234 -10.80 0.59 -7.39
N VAL A 235 -10.16 -0.30 -6.65
CA VAL A 235 -8.87 -0.89 -7.01
C VAL A 235 -9.08 -2.36 -7.30
N SER A 236 -8.89 -2.76 -8.56
CA SER A 236 -9.09 -4.12 -9.04
C SER A 236 -7.76 -4.79 -9.37
N LEU A 237 -7.58 -5.99 -8.86
CA LEU A 237 -6.45 -6.88 -9.12
C LEU A 237 -6.92 -8.00 -10.05
N PHE A 238 -6.31 -8.09 -11.22
CA PHE A 238 -6.55 -9.15 -12.19
C PHE A 238 -5.48 -10.22 -12.04
N LEU A 239 -5.85 -11.39 -11.58
CA LEU A 239 -4.94 -12.47 -11.21
C LEU A 239 -5.32 -13.73 -11.98
N ARG A 240 -4.32 -14.50 -12.42
CA ARG A 240 -4.61 -15.84 -12.96
C ARG A 240 -5.04 -16.76 -11.81
N LYS A 241 -6.07 -17.58 -12.08
CA LYS A 241 -6.58 -18.56 -11.11
C LYS A 241 -5.50 -19.56 -10.70
N PHE A 242 -4.61 -19.89 -11.65
CA PHE A 242 -3.48 -20.78 -11.44
C PHE A 242 -2.20 -20.10 -11.90
N ILE A 243 -1.24 -19.94 -10.99
CA ILE A 243 0.15 -19.60 -11.34
C ILE A 243 0.88 -20.91 -11.63
N VAL A 244 1.41 -21.04 -12.84
CA VAL A 244 2.24 -22.18 -13.28
C VAL A 244 3.69 -21.86 -13.01
#